data_ba83d413b48946f10db7579100bd2cdb
#
_entry.id   ba83d413b48946f10db7579100bd2cdb
#
_cell.length_a   1.000
_cell.length_b   1.000
_cell.length_c   1.000
_cell.angle_alpha   90.00
_cell.angle_beta   90.00
_cell.angle_gamma   90.00
#
_symmetry.space_group_name_H-M   'P 1'
#
loop_
_entity.id
_entity.type
_entity.pdbx_description
1 polymer ?
#
loop_
_entity_poly.entity_id
_entity_poly.type
_entity_poly.pdbx_seq_one_letter_code
_entity_poly.pdbx_strand_id
1 'polypeptide(L)'
;MSLPDQIEAFATGFALITLSTALLITVWRIIRGPTLPDRVLGLDMLVAIAIGLIAVVAIRTGFNLYIDIAIALGLVGFLATVAFARFVLARGLSPESAPEATRVSTPRSNAVRRKHKGGRR
;
A
#
# COMPACT_ATOMS: atom_id res chain seq x y z
N MET A 1 8.41 -25.65 -35.02
CA MET A 1 8.13 -24.47 -34.23
C MET A 1 8.01 -23.28 -35.16
N SER A 2 6.83 -22.68 -35.22
CA SER A 2 6.64 -21.47 -36.01
C SER A 2 7.31 -20.27 -35.34
N LEU A 3 7.66 -19.24 -36.12
CA LEU A 3 8.22 -18.00 -35.58
C LEU A 3 7.43 -17.41 -34.40
N PRO A 4 6.07 -17.38 -34.42
CA PRO A 4 5.29 -16.89 -33.29
C PRO A 4 5.48 -17.75 -32.02
N ASP A 5 5.59 -19.08 -32.15
CA ASP A 5 5.80 -19.97 -30.99
C ASP A 5 7.13 -19.71 -30.27
N GLN A 6 8.17 -19.41 -31.07
CA GLN A 6 9.50 -19.09 -30.51
C GLN A 6 9.50 -17.74 -29.78
N ILE A 7 8.81 -16.74 -30.33
CA ILE A 7 8.68 -15.41 -29.72
C ILE A 7 7.90 -15.51 -28.42
N GLU A 8 6.81 -16.25 -28.42
CA GLU A 8 5.99 -16.47 -27.23
C GLU A 8 6.78 -17.20 -26.12
N ALA A 9 7.51 -18.25 -26.45
CA ALA A 9 8.33 -19.00 -25.51
C ALA A 9 9.44 -18.14 -24.91
N PHE A 10 10.08 -17.28 -25.70
CA PHE A 10 11.11 -16.36 -25.24
C PHE A 10 10.51 -15.26 -24.36
N ALA A 11 9.43 -14.63 -24.80
CA ALA A 11 8.76 -13.56 -24.08
C ALA A 11 8.22 -14.02 -22.71
N THR A 12 7.56 -15.18 -22.68
CA THR A 12 7.04 -15.76 -21.42
C THR A 12 8.16 -16.20 -20.49
N GLY A 13 9.24 -16.75 -21.01
CA GLY A 13 10.43 -17.11 -20.22
C GLY A 13 11.07 -15.87 -19.57
N PHE A 14 11.27 -14.82 -20.35
CA PHE A 14 11.81 -13.55 -19.86
C PHE A 14 10.87 -12.91 -18.82
N ALA A 15 9.57 -12.91 -19.07
CA ALA A 15 8.58 -12.39 -18.15
C ALA A 15 8.58 -13.15 -16.81
N LEU A 16 8.68 -14.50 -16.83
CA LEU A 16 8.76 -15.31 -15.61
C LEU A 16 9.98 -14.96 -14.76
N ILE A 17 11.15 -14.83 -15.37
CA ILE A 17 12.38 -14.47 -14.65
C ILE A 17 12.26 -13.08 -14.04
N THR A 18 11.77 -12.12 -14.82
CA THR A 18 11.61 -10.74 -14.36
C THR A 18 10.61 -10.61 -13.21
N LEU A 19 9.44 -11.24 -13.35
CA LEU A 19 8.40 -11.23 -12.33
C LEU A 19 8.82 -11.97 -11.05
N SER A 20 9.52 -13.09 -11.18
CA SER A 20 10.06 -13.83 -10.03
C SER A 20 11.09 -12.99 -9.27
N THR A 21 11.97 -12.32 -9.97
CA THR A 21 12.96 -11.41 -9.37
C THR A 21 12.27 -10.24 -8.70
N ALA A 22 11.29 -9.63 -9.35
CA ALA A 22 10.48 -8.55 -8.77
C ALA A 22 9.76 -8.98 -7.49
N LEU A 23 9.22 -10.20 -7.47
CA LEU A 23 8.58 -10.77 -6.29
C LEU A 23 9.55 -10.89 -5.11
N LEU A 24 10.74 -11.42 -5.34
CA LEU A 24 11.77 -11.56 -4.30
C LEU A 24 12.19 -10.20 -3.74
N ILE A 25 12.41 -9.22 -4.62
CA ILE A 25 12.78 -7.85 -4.21
C ILE A 25 11.64 -7.21 -3.40
N THR A 26 10.40 -7.40 -3.81
CA THR A 26 9.23 -6.87 -3.10
C THR A 26 9.08 -7.50 -1.72
N VAL A 27 9.24 -8.80 -1.59
CA VAL A 27 9.24 -9.51 -0.29
C VAL A 27 10.35 -8.98 0.62
N TRP A 28 11.55 -8.83 0.09
CA TRP A 28 12.67 -8.23 0.82
C TRP A 28 12.34 -6.83 1.33
N ARG A 29 11.72 -6.00 0.49
CA ARG A 29 11.30 -4.65 0.84
C ARG A 29 10.25 -4.62 1.95
N ILE A 30 9.28 -5.55 1.93
CA ILE A 30 8.25 -5.66 2.97
C ILE A 30 8.88 -6.03 4.33
N ILE A 31 9.81 -6.97 4.33
CA ILE A 31 10.50 -7.40 5.56
C ILE A 31 11.31 -6.25 6.15
N ARG A 32 11.94 -5.44 5.29
CA ARG A 32 12.74 -4.29 5.69
C ARG A 32 11.95 -3.00 5.89
N GLY A 33 10.68 -2.95 5.53
CA GLY A 33 9.84 -1.76 5.59
C GLY A 33 9.64 -1.26 7.03
N PRO A 34 10.08 -0.02 7.36
CA PRO A 34 10.03 0.50 8.73
C PRO A 34 8.63 0.97 9.15
N THR A 35 7.73 1.29 8.21
CA THR A 35 6.42 1.85 8.48
C THR A 35 5.28 0.94 8.06
N LEU A 36 4.13 1.06 8.73
CA LEU A 36 2.89 0.34 8.38
C LEU A 36 2.41 0.64 6.94
N PRO A 37 2.38 1.89 6.46
CA PRO A 37 2.01 2.21 5.09
C PRO A 37 2.92 1.57 4.05
N ASP A 38 4.23 1.49 4.29
CA ASP A 38 5.18 0.85 3.38
C ASP A 38 4.93 -0.65 3.24
N ARG A 39 4.53 -1.32 4.32
CA ARG A 39 4.17 -2.74 4.29
C ARG A 39 2.89 -2.99 3.52
N VAL A 40 1.89 -2.13 3.71
CA VAL A 40 0.60 -2.24 2.99
C VAL A 40 0.80 -2.04 1.50
N LEU A 41 1.57 -1.03 1.09
CA LEU A 41 1.92 -0.81 -0.32
C LEU A 41 2.74 -1.97 -0.89
N GLY A 42 3.65 -2.52 -0.11
CA GLY A 42 4.45 -3.68 -0.51
C GLY A 42 3.58 -4.92 -0.74
N LEU A 43 2.59 -5.16 0.11
CA LEU A 43 1.62 -6.25 -0.07
C LEU A 43 0.78 -6.07 -1.33
N ASP A 44 0.36 -4.86 -1.65
CA ASP A 44 -0.37 -4.56 -2.88
C ASP A 44 0.47 -4.87 -4.13
N MET A 45 1.72 -4.41 -4.13
CA MET A 45 2.69 -4.73 -5.19
C MET A 45 2.93 -6.24 -5.32
N LEU A 46 3.01 -6.95 -4.21
CA LEU A 46 3.21 -8.39 -4.20
C LEU A 46 2.03 -9.12 -4.85
N VAL A 47 0.79 -8.72 -4.52
CA VAL A 47 -0.41 -9.28 -5.16
C VAL A 47 -0.42 -8.99 -6.66
N ALA A 48 -0.10 -7.78 -7.08
CA ALA A 48 -0.04 -7.41 -8.49
C ALA A 48 1.00 -8.25 -9.26
N ILE A 49 2.19 -8.46 -8.70
CA ILE A 49 3.23 -9.31 -9.29
C ILE A 49 2.79 -10.78 -9.34
N ALA A 50 2.12 -11.27 -8.29
CA ALA A 50 1.60 -12.63 -8.26
C ALA A 50 0.54 -12.86 -9.34
N ILE A 51 -0.37 -11.90 -9.55
CA ILE A 51 -1.35 -11.95 -10.65
C ILE A 51 -0.64 -12.01 -12.00
N GLY A 52 0.38 -11.17 -12.20
CA GLY A 52 1.19 -11.20 -13.43
C GLY A 52 1.88 -12.54 -13.65
N LEU A 53 2.45 -13.14 -12.59
CA LEU A 53 3.05 -14.48 -12.64
C LEU A 53 2.05 -15.55 -13.06
N ILE A 54 0.88 -15.58 -12.43
CA ILE A 54 -0.19 -16.54 -12.74
C ILE A 54 -0.66 -16.35 -14.18
N ALA A 55 -0.79 -15.11 -14.65
CA ALA A 55 -1.17 -14.82 -16.03
C ALA A 55 -0.15 -15.34 -17.05
N VAL A 56 1.14 -15.16 -16.79
CA VAL A 56 2.20 -15.69 -17.67
C VAL A 56 2.21 -17.21 -17.68
N VAL A 57 2.00 -17.85 -16.53
CA VAL A 57 1.85 -19.31 -16.44
C VAL A 57 0.62 -19.78 -17.20
N ALA A 58 -0.50 -19.05 -17.12
CA ALA A 58 -1.72 -19.36 -17.89
C ALA A 58 -1.45 -19.35 -19.41
N ILE A 59 -0.76 -18.34 -19.92
CA ILE A 59 -0.39 -18.24 -21.32
C ILE A 59 0.49 -19.43 -21.72
N ARG A 60 1.48 -19.76 -20.92
CA ARG A 60 2.43 -20.84 -21.22
C ARG A 60 1.83 -22.24 -21.16
N THR A 61 0.88 -22.47 -20.26
CA THR A 61 0.23 -23.78 -20.07
C THR A 61 -1.04 -23.95 -20.89
N GLY A 62 -1.66 -22.84 -21.33
CA GLY A 62 -2.92 -22.86 -22.06
C GLY A 62 -4.15 -23.22 -21.19
N PHE A 63 -3.99 -23.32 -19.86
CA PHE A 63 -5.09 -23.65 -18.98
C PHE A 63 -5.83 -22.40 -18.48
N ASN A 64 -7.10 -22.27 -18.83
CA ASN A 64 -7.96 -21.14 -18.44
C ASN A 64 -8.17 -21.02 -16.93
N LEU A 65 -8.02 -22.13 -16.18
CA LEU A 65 -8.16 -22.14 -14.72
C LEU A 65 -7.24 -21.14 -14.03
N TYR A 66 -6.02 -20.95 -14.54
CA TYR A 66 -5.09 -19.96 -14.00
C TYR A 66 -5.57 -18.52 -14.18
N ILE A 67 -6.29 -18.25 -15.28
CA ILE A 67 -6.88 -16.92 -15.52
C ILE A 67 -7.98 -16.62 -14.51
N ASP A 68 -8.82 -17.62 -14.21
CA ASP A 68 -9.88 -17.49 -13.19
C ASP A 68 -9.30 -17.19 -11.81
N ILE A 69 -8.20 -17.87 -11.45
CA ILE A 69 -7.47 -17.62 -10.20
C ILE A 69 -6.89 -16.20 -10.18
N ALA A 70 -6.30 -15.74 -11.28
CA ALA A 70 -5.75 -14.40 -11.39
C ALA A 70 -6.82 -13.32 -11.21
N ILE A 71 -7.99 -13.50 -11.82
CA ILE A 71 -9.13 -12.59 -11.69
C ILE A 71 -9.65 -12.58 -10.25
N ALA A 72 -9.84 -13.74 -9.64
CA ALA A 72 -10.29 -13.86 -8.25
C ALA A 72 -9.29 -13.19 -7.28
N LEU A 73 -7.99 -13.43 -7.48
CA LEU A 73 -6.94 -12.82 -6.66
C LEU A 73 -6.88 -11.30 -6.84
N GLY A 74 -7.09 -10.80 -8.06
CA GLY A 74 -7.17 -9.37 -8.34
C GLY A 74 -8.34 -8.70 -7.64
N LEU A 75 -9.50 -9.34 -7.67
CA LEU A 75 -10.69 -8.83 -7.00
C LEU A 75 -10.51 -8.77 -5.48
N VAL A 76 -10.02 -9.86 -4.88
CA VAL A 76 -9.74 -9.92 -3.44
C VAL A 76 -8.63 -8.94 -3.06
N GLY A 77 -7.57 -8.84 -3.84
CA GLY A 77 -6.48 -7.88 -3.63
C GLY A 77 -6.97 -6.44 -3.65
N PHE A 78 -7.82 -6.08 -4.60
CA PHE A 78 -8.41 -4.75 -4.67
C PHE A 78 -9.26 -4.44 -3.42
N LEU A 79 -10.09 -5.36 -2.98
CA LEU A 79 -10.89 -5.19 -1.76
C LEU A 79 -10.00 -5.03 -0.53
N ALA A 80 -8.95 -5.82 -0.42
CA ALA A 80 -7.97 -5.70 0.67
C ALA A 80 -7.28 -4.33 0.66
N THR A 81 -6.85 -3.84 -0.50
CA THR A 81 -6.20 -2.53 -0.65
C THR A 81 -7.14 -1.40 -0.22
N VAL A 82 -8.39 -1.42 -0.64
CA VAL A 82 -9.39 -0.42 -0.23
C VAL A 82 -9.65 -0.46 1.28
N ALA A 83 -9.77 -1.66 1.86
CA ALA A 83 -9.95 -1.83 3.29
C ALA A 83 -8.76 -1.27 4.09
N PHE A 84 -7.54 -1.59 3.67
CA PHE A 84 -6.33 -1.04 4.30
C PHE A 84 -6.20 0.48 4.13
N ALA A 85 -6.54 1.01 2.95
CA ALA A 85 -6.53 2.45 2.72
C ALA A 85 -7.47 3.18 3.67
N ARG A 86 -8.66 2.67 3.88
CA ARG A 86 -9.61 3.21 4.86
C ARG A 86 -9.09 3.09 6.29
N PHE A 87 -8.47 1.98 6.63
CA PHE A 87 -7.89 1.77 7.96
C PHE A 87 -6.73 2.72 8.25
N VAL A 88 -5.84 2.93 7.27
CA VAL A 88 -4.72 3.87 7.38
C VAL A 88 -5.22 5.31 7.50
N LEU A 89 -6.24 5.70 6.72
CA LEU A 89 -6.88 7.01 6.82
C LEU A 89 -7.51 7.23 8.20
N ALA A 90 -8.22 6.24 8.75
CA ALA A 90 -8.80 6.31 10.08
C ALA A 90 -7.73 6.45 11.18
N ARG A 91 -6.57 5.81 11.02
CA ARG A 91 -5.43 5.96 11.93
C ARG A 91 -4.62 7.24 11.71
N GLY A 92 -4.54 7.74 10.47
CA GLY A 92 -3.88 9.02 10.14
C GLY A 92 -4.61 10.23 10.73
N LEU A 93 -5.87 10.08 11.13
CA LEU A 93 -6.66 11.04 11.90
C LEU A 93 -6.45 10.90 13.42
N SER A 94 -5.47 10.11 13.86
CA SER A 94 -5.12 9.95 15.27
C SER A 94 -4.56 11.26 15.85
N PRO A 95 -4.68 11.48 17.18
CA PRO A 95 -4.50 12.78 17.82
C PRO A 95 -3.12 13.44 17.69
N GLU A 96 -2.17 12.80 17.04
CA GLU A 96 -0.85 13.38 16.78
C GLU A 96 -0.84 14.42 15.66
N SER A 97 -1.77 14.39 14.73
CA SER A 97 -1.89 15.39 13.66
C SER A 97 -2.87 16.53 13.99
N ALA A 98 -3.56 16.45 15.11
CA ALA A 98 -4.51 17.45 15.57
C ALA A 98 -3.99 18.48 16.61
N PRO A 99 -2.72 18.51 17.05
CA PRO A 99 -2.36 19.28 18.26
C PRO A 99 -2.00 20.73 18.04
N GLU A 100 -1.72 21.17 16.83
CA GLU A 100 -1.27 22.55 16.68
C GLU A 100 -2.39 23.56 16.56
N ALA A 101 -3.53 23.18 16.02
CA ALA A 101 -4.67 24.09 15.91
C ALA A 101 -5.36 24.36 17.26
N THR A 102 -5.26 23.43 18.22
CA THR A 102 -5.91 23.58 19.55
C THR A 102 -5.00 24.26 20.58
N ARG A 103 -3.70 24.31 20.36
CA ARG A 103 -2.76 24.99 21.27
C ARG A 103 -2.67 26.49 21.08
N VAL A 104 -3.18 27.02 19.97
CA VAL A 104 -3.13 28.45 19.66
C VAL A 104 -4.31 29.23 20.26
N SER A 105 -5.35 28.55 20.77
CA SER A 105 -6.57 29.23 21.25
C SER A 105 -6.70 29.41 22.76
N THR A 106 -5.66 29.15 23.56
CA THR A 106 -5.68 29.50 24.99
C THR A 106 -4.44 30.27 25.41
N PRO A 107 -4.38 31.52 25.00
CA PRO A 107 -3.59 32.45 25.77
C PRO A 107 -4.31 33.78 25.95
N ARG A 108 -4.34 34.31 27.08
CA ARG A 108 -4.67 35.70 27.41
C ARG A 108 -5.92 36.03 28.23
N SER A 109 -6.67 35.09 28.75
CA SER A 109 -7.69 35.51 29.69
C SER A 109 -7.19 35.73 31.14
N ASN A 110 -6.01 35.15 31.47
CA ASN A 110 -5.48 35.25 32.85
C ASN A 110 -4.57 36.47 33.12
N ALA A 111 -4.15 37.19 32.10
CA ALA A 111 -3.31 38.38 32.29
C ALA A 111 -4.11 39.65 32.63
N VAL A 112 -5.36 39.73 32.19
CA VAL A 112 -6.22 40.90 32.44
C VAL A 112 -6.82 40.88 33.86
N ARG A 113 -6.98 39.68 34.44
CA ARG A 113 -7.59 39.56 35.79
C ARG A 113 -6.65 39.93 36.94
N ARG A 114 -5.31 39.94 36.71
CA ARG A 114 -4.34 40.34 37.74
C ARG A 114 -4.14 41.85 37.89
N LYS A 115 -4.51 42.64 36.87
CA LYS A 115 -4.29 44.09 36.88
C LYS A 115 -5.39 44.86 37.63
N HIS A 116 -6.54 44.22 37.91
CA HIS A 116 -7.65 44.89 38.60
C HIS A 116 -7.67 44.69 40.13
N LYS A 117 -6.73 43.92 40.71
CA LYS A 117 -6.70 43.64 42.14
C LYS A 117 -5.60 44.40 42.92
N GLY A 118 -4.87 45.30 42.25
CA GLY A 118 -3.75 46.06 42.82
C GLY A 118 -3.99 47.55 43.06
N GLY A 119 -5.22 48.04 42.93
CA GLY A 119 -5.50 49.46 43.03
C GLY A 119 -6.57 49.83 44.10
N ARG A 120 -6.35 49.41 45.32
CA ARG A 120 -7.05 50.00 46.49
C ARG A 120 -6.16 49.92 47.72
N ARG A 121 -5.34 50.93 47.88
CA ARG A 121 -4.94 51.49 49.17
C ARG A 121 -4.82 52.99 49.01
#